data_0bbd485814c4116e655c44a0a72b6d71
#
_entry.id   0bbd485814c4116e655c44a0a72b6d71
#
_cell.length_a   1.000
_cell.length_b   1.000
_cell.length_c   1.000
_cell.angle_alpha   90.00
_cell.angle_beta   90.00
_cell.angle_gamma   90.00
#
_symmetry.space_group_name_H-M   'P 1'
#
loop_
_entity.id
_entity.type
_entity.pdbx_description
1 polymer ?
#
loop_
_entity_poly.entity_id
_entity_poly.type
_entity_poly.pdbx_seq_one_letter_code
_entity_poly.pdbx_strand_id
1 'polypeptide(L)'
;MTPTMNAGGVPGAAPMPVPGSYGLPVLGRVLDTLDFLFVSGWTEFFAKRQRKYRSDVFKVNLFRPTIVLLDHPAISRLFKSEHLVQDYGFSWAVPPRPMVGDVAPSIFESGDAHDVPKMFYMRLLQKRPSTLVAVFNEVAEEFIARWTSMGEFQWRDELEDFAVSFLFQWMLGERPDTADVRFLYNNIFLHVFSAITKHIPWSKYCRSVVIYERLLAFVKRSKNFSEIAALAGEAGLTDREYVAKQITFLLGMNSFLGVQCFMKGIVGELGSHAELCDRLRVEMKAALGAAQTLTDVKALAAMPTLDKTLREILRLHPPVSFIFGRATRDLVIESKTGAFPVATGELVMGVIPFAHQDASSFAQPDRFDPGRFDDPAASAHLIWPRGLHDADVSPQDRTCPGKDVAIVIAKLFTLTVLLKVDWRLKDPKPEWERHKFNLNVAAPKGSIAVVGFRRR
;
A
#
# COMPACT_ATOMS: atom_id res chain seq x y z
N MET A 1 -4.05 38.08 -9.80
CA MET A 1 -2.68 37.61 -9.65
C MET A 1 -2.50 37.19 -8.19
N THR A 2 -2.71 35.94 -7.89
CA THR A 2 -2.55 35.31 -6.56
C THR A 2 -1.14 34.74 -6.47
N PRO A 3 -0.37 34.96 -5.41
CA PRO A 3 0.99 34.44 -5.32
C PRO A 3 0.94 32.93 -5.07
N THR A 4 1.58 32.18 -5.95
CA THR A 4 1.89 30.76 -5.77
C THR A 4 2.83 30.61 -4.57
N MET A 5 2.38 29.92 -3.53
CA MET A 5 3.22 29.50 -2.41
C MET A 5 4.28 28.51 -2.91
N ASN A 6 5.54 28.91 -2.89
CA ASN A 6 6.70 28.07 -3.06
C ASN A 6 6.92 27.25 -1.77
N ALA A 7 6.73 25.96 -1.83
CA ALA A 7 7.17 25.04 -0.78
C ALA A 7 8.72 24.92 -0.83
N GLY A 8 9.36 25.35 0.20
CA GLY A 8 10.71 25.25 0.74
C GLY A 8 11.83 24.47 0.02
N GLY A 9 12.00 24.65 -1.27
CA GLY A 9 13.23 24.32 -2.00
C GLY A 9 14.05 25.61 -2.21
N VAL A 10 15.37 25.52 -2.22
CA VAL A 10 16.25 26.67 -2.50
C VAL A 10 15.92 27.20 -3.90
N PRO A 11 15.27 28.37 -4.04
CA PRO A 11 14.88 28.87 -5.37
C PRO A 11 16.12 29.30 -6.13
N GLY A 12 16.35 28.70 -7.31
CA GLY A 12 17.35 29.20 -8.26
C GLY A 12 18.71 28.50 -8.29
N ALA A 13 18.92 27.37 -7.61
CA ALA A 13 20.14 26.59 -7.80
C ALA A 13 20.13 25.93 -9.18
N ALA A 14 21.21 26.09 -9.92
CA ALA A 14 21.39 25.36 -11.19
C ALA A 14 21.30 23.85 -10.96
N PRO A 15 20.64 23.08 -11.85
CA PRO A 15 20.55 21.63 -11.70
C PRO A 15 21.93 20.98 -11.60
N MET A 16 22.12 20.15 -10.59
CA MET A 16 23.35 19.37 -10.37
C MET A 16 23.23 17.99 -11.01
N PRO A 17 24.32 17.42 -11.53
CA PRO A 17 24.29 16.04 -12.03
C PRO A 17 23.81 15.08 -10.95
N VAL A 18 22.90 14.16 -11.28
CA VAL A 18 22.46 13.12 -10.35
C VAL A 18 23.68 12.25 -9.97
N PRO A 19 24.06 12.20 -8.67
CA PRO A 19 25.23 11.45 -8.24
C PRO A 19 25.06 9.94 -8.42
N GLY A 20 26.19 9.23 -8.50
CA GLY A 20 26.21 7.82 -8.78
C GLY A 20 26.29 7.49 -10.27
N SER A 21 26.28 6.23 -10.59
CA SER A 21 26.31 5.75 -11.96
C SER A 21 25.52 4.45 -12.09
N TYR A 22 25.12 4.13 -13.30
CA TYR A 22 24.50 2.82 -13.59
C TYR A 22 25.54 1.69 -13.74
N GLY A 23 26.85 2.01 -13.63
CA GLY A 23 27.92 1.06 -13.82
C GLY A 23 27.97 0.50 -15.25
N LEU A 24 28.71 -0.59 -15.44
CA LEU A 24 28.69 -1.33 -16.71
C LEU A 24 27.31 -1.96 -16.92
N PRO A 25 26.76 -1.97 -18.14
CA PRO A 25 25.35 -2.30 -18.41
C PRO A 25 24.86 -3.61 -17.79
N VAL A 26 25.65 -4.69 -17.86
CA VAL A 26 25.29 -5.99 -17.29
C VAL A 26 25.87 -6.14 -15.87
N LEU A 27 27.15 -5.86 -15.68
CA LEU A 27 27.86 -6.07 -14.42
C LEU A 27 27.31 -5.16 -13.32
N GLY A 28 27.07 -3.88 -13.61
CA GLY A 28 26.51 -2.93 -12.66
C GLY A 28 25.13 -3.37 -12.18
N ARG A 29 24.29 -3.87 -13.09
CA ARG A 29 22.96 -4.41 -12.76
C ARG A 29 23.06 -5.63 -11.83
N VAL A 30 23.92 -6.58 -12.15
CA VAL A 30 24.10 -7.79 -11.33
C VAL A 30 24.61 -7.42 -9.94
N LEU A 31 25.64 -6.58 -9.84
CA LEU A 31 26.23 -6.19 -8.56
C LEU A 31 25.26 -5.42 -7.66
N ASP A 32 24.57 -4.41 -8.19
CA ASP A 32 23.60 -3.63 -7.42
C ASP A 32 22.41 -4.51 -6.99
N THR A 33 21.94 -5.40 -7.87
CA THR A 33 20.81 -6.31 -7.54
C THR A 33 21.21 -7.34 -6.48
N LEU A 34 22.39 -7.92 -6.53
CA LEU A 34 22.88 -8.85 -5.52
C LEU A 34 23.12 -8.15 -4.18
N ASP A 35 23.72 -6.94 -4.19
CA ASP A 35 23.90 -6.14 -2.97
C ASP A 35 22.55 -5.83 -2.31
N PHE A 36 21.57 -5.40 -3.11
CA PHE A 36 20.22 -5.09 -2.66
C PHE A 36 19.46 -6.28 -2.07
N LEU A 37 19.53 -7.45 -2.74
CA LEU A 37 18.72 -8.62 -2.34
C LEU A 37 19.37 -9.45 -1.24
N PHE A 38 20.69 -9.58 -1.23
CA PHE A 38 21.37 -10.62 -0.46
C PHE A 38 22.51 -10.13 0.45
N VAL A 39 23.17 -9.01 0.14
CA VAL A 39 24.33 -8.55 0.91
C VAL A 39 23.93 -7.49 1.92
N SER A 40 23.51 -6.32 1.46
CA SER A 40 23.13 -5.20 2.34
C SER A 40 21.67 -5.27 2.79
N GLY A 41 20.80 -5.85 1.98
CA GLY A 41 19.38 -5.67 2.08
C GLY A 41 18.94 -4.26 1.66
N TRP A 42 17.65 -4.09 1.44
CA TRP A 42 17.16 -2.88 0.79
C TRP A 42 17.38 -1.59 1.60
N THR A 43 17.23 -1.63 2.92
CA THR A 43 17.40 -0.44 3.76
C THR A 43 18.84 0.06 3.75
N GLU A 44 19.79 -0.84 4.05
CA GLU A 44 21.20 -0.47 4.10
C GLU A 44 21.76 -0.19 2.70
N PHE A 45 21.24 -0.83 1.66
CA PHE A 45 21.61 -0.53 0.27
C PHE A 45 21.38 0.94 -0.08
N PHE A 46 20.24 1.51 0.29
CA PHE A 46 19.95 2.94 0.06
C PHE A 46 20.71 3.83 1.05
N ALA A 47 20.74 3.48 2.33
CA ALA A 47 21.42 4.27 3.35
C ALA A 47 22.92 4.44 3.09
N LYS A 48 23.62 3.40 2.63
CA LYS A 48 25.02 3.48 2.23
C LYS A 48 25.24 4.51 1.12
N ARG A 49 24.36 4.50 0.10
CA ARG A 49 24.47 5.39 -1.05
C ARG A 49 24.13 6.82 -0.70
N GLN A 50 23.09 7.03 0.11
CA GLN A 50 22.74 8.33 0.67
C GLN A 50 23.93 8.95 1.42
N ARG A 51 24.56 8.18 2.33
CA ARG A 51 25.77 8.63 3.05
C ARG A 51 26.95 8.90 2.12
N LYS A 52 27.21 7.99 1.16
CA LYS A 52 28.32 8.10 0.20
C LYS A 52 28.21 9.35 -0.67
N TYR A 53 27.01 9.60 -1.19
CA TYR A 53 26.77 10.70 -2.12
C TYR A 53 26.35 12.00 -1.43
N ARG A 54 26.02 11.93 -0.13
CA ARG A 54 25.44 13.04 0.64
C ARG A 54 24.24 13.64 -0.08
N SER A 55 23.41 12.79 -0.67
CA SER A 55 22.27 13.15 -1.49
C SER A 55 21.11 12.20 -1.28
N ASP A 56 19.90 12.75 -1.26
CA ASP A 56 18.64 11.98 -1.23
C ASP A 56 18.19 11.54 -2.64
N VAL A 57 18.92 11.99 -3.67
CA VAL A 57 18.68 11.59 -5.07
C VAL A 57 19.97 11.05 -5.66
N PHE A 58 19.93 9.81 -6.21
CA PHE A 58 21.11 9.18 -6.80
C PHE A 58 20.75 8.06 -7.78
N LYS A 59 21.71 7.70 -8.64
CA LYS A 59 21.59 6.62 -9.64
C LYS A 59 21.97 5.27 -9.07
N VAL A 60 21.20 4.23 -9.44
CA VAL A 60 21.48 2.81 -9.18
C VAL A 60 21.08 1.98 -10.39
N ASN A 61 21.58 0.75 -10.48
CA ASN A 61 21.20 -0.19 -11.53
C ASN A 61 20.48 -1.43 -10.94
N LEU A 62 19.37 -1.18 -10.23
CA LEU A 62 18.54 -2.23 -9.62
C LEU A 62 17.61 -2.83 -10.66
N PHE A 63 17.87 -4.07 -11.07
CA PHE A 63 17.15 -4.75 -12.16
C PHE A 63 17.14 -3.95 -13.47
N ARG A 64 17.15 -2.63 -13.41
CA ARG A 64 17.21 -1.67 -14.52
C ARG A 64 17.76 -0.32 -14.00
N PRO A 65 18.33 0.52 -14.89
CA PRO A 65 18.77 1.87 -14.52
C PRO A 65 17.64 2.66 -13.86
N THR A 66 17.89 3.20 -12.66
CA THR A 66 16.87 3.84 -11.83
C THR A 66 17.46 5.02 -11.07
N ILE A 67 16.77 6.14 -11.03
CA ILE A 67 17.04 7.25 -10.12
C ILE A 67 16.21 7.04 -8.85
N VAL A 68 16.87 7.00 -7.70
CA VAL A 68 16.26 6.81 -6.38
C VAL A 68 15.96 8.17 -5.76
N LEU A 69 14.79 8.29 -5.14
CA LEU A 69 14.32 9.45 -4.40
C LEU A 69 14.02 9.03 -2.96
N LEU A 70 14.65 9.67 -1.98
CA LEU A 70 14.52 9.29 -0.56
C LEU A 70 13.78 10.32 0.28
N ASP A 71 13.71 11.57 -0.13
CA ASP A 71 13.08 12.63 0.64
C ASP A 71 11.65 12.96 0.17
N HIS A 72 10.88 13.58 1.04
CA HIS A 72 9.50 13.96 0.79
C HIS A 72 9.32 14.91 -0.42
N PRO A 73 10.11 16.01 -0.60
CA PRO A 73 9.97 16.88 -1.76
C PRO A 73 10.13 16.14 -3.09
N ALA A 74 11.18 15.32 -3.22
CA ALA A 74 11.45 14.57 -4.45
C ALA A 74 10.38 13.51 -4.72
N ILE A 75 9.97 12.74 -3.71
CA ILE A 75 8.93 11.72 -3.84
C ILE A 75 7.58 12.34 -4.21
N SER A 76 7.25 13.51 -3.67
CA SER A 76 5.99 14.20 -3.97
C SER A 76 5.83 14.57 -5.45
N ARG A 77 6.94 14.70 -6.20
CA ARG A 77 6.91 14.94 -7.65
C ARG A 77 6.31 13.76 -8.43
N LEU A 78 6.43 12.53 -7.91
CA LEU A 78 5.82 11.33 -8.51
C LEU A 78 4.28 11.37 -8.53
N PHE A 79 3.67 12.16 -7.66
CA PHE A 79 2.22 12.29 -7.58
C PHE A 79 1.68 13.50 -8.33
N LYS A 80 2.48 14.58 -8.37
CA LYS A 80 2.05 15.90 -8.83
C LYS A 80 2.49 16.23 -10.25
N SER A 81 3.43 15.46 -10.83
CA SER A 81 3.96 15.77 -12.15
C SER A 81 3.18 15.03 -13.23
N GLU A 82 2.59 15.79 -14.18
CA GLU A 82 2.02 15.27 -15.43
C GLU A 82 3.07 14.59 -16.33
N HIS A 83 4.36 14.83 -16.04
CA HIS A 83 5.48 14.32 -16.83
C HIS A 83 6.14 13.08 -16.24
N LEU A 84 5.59 12.55 -15.15
CA LEU A 84 5.98 11.29 -14.54
C LEU A 84 4.80 10.32 -14.58
N VAL A 85 4.74 9.50 -15.62
CA VAL A 85 3.74 8.44 -15.71
C VAL A 85 4.15 7.29 -14.81
N GLN A 86 3.16 6.63 -14.20
CA GLN A 86 3.44 5.50 -13.35
C GLN A 86 4.06 4.34 -14.13
N ASP A 87 5.11 3.75 -13.55
CA ASP A 87 5.79 2.59 -14.11
C ASP A 87 5.61 1.36 -13.21
N TYR A 88 5.71 0.19 -13.80
CA TYR A 88 5.70 -1.10 -13.09
C TYR A 88 6.97 -1.36 -12.27
N GLY A 89 7.94 -0.48 -12.33
CA GLY A 89 9.20 -0.58 -11.62
C GLY A 89 10.03 -1.79 -12.02
N PHE A 90 10.15 -2.76 -11.15
CA PHE A 90 10.93 -3.97 -11.38
C PHE A 90 10.23 -5.04 -12.24
N SER A 91 9.14 -4.70 -12.91
CA SER A 91 8.22 -5.60 -13.59
C SER A 91 8.76 -6.27 -14.86
N TRP A 92 9.95 -5.95 -15.33
CA TRP A 92 10.56 -6.76 -16.39
C TRP A 92 10.77 -8.22 -15.94
N ALA A 93 10.95 -8.44 -14.60
CA ALA A 93 11.05 -9.76 -13.98
C ALA A 93 9.68 -10.39 -13.68
N VAL A 94 8.62 -9.57 -13.61
CA VAL A 94 7.26 -10.00 -13.29
C VAL A 94 6.32 -9.27 -14.25
N PRO A 95 6.10 -9.78 -15.48
CA PRO A 95 5.17 -9.13 -16.39
C PRO A 95 3.75 -9.21 -15.81
N PRO A 96 3.10 -8.08 -15.48
CA PRO A 96 1.74 -8.09 -14.97
C PRO A 96 0.72 -8.54 -16.02
N ARG A 97 1.04 -8.38 -17.30
CA ARG A 97 0.15 -8.72 -18.43
C ARG A 97 -0.39 -10.14 -18.44
N PRO A 98 0.41 -11.20 -18.16
CA PRO A 98 -0.14 -12.56 -18.12
C PRO A 98 -1.14 -12.79 -16.98
N MET A 99 -1.26 -11.83 -16.06
CA MET A 99 -2.05 -11.96 -14.83
C MET A 99 -3.29 -11.08 -14.84
N VAL A 100 -3.29 -10.08 -15.69
CA VAL A 100 -4.44 -9.21 -15.98
C VAL A 100 -4.93 -9.41 -17.40
N GLY A 101 -4.46 -10.47 -18.06
CA GLY A 101 -4.72 -10.73 -19.48
C GLY A 101 -3.99 -9.72 -20.38
N ASP A 102 -4.59 -9.44 -21.53
CA ASP A 102 -4.04 -8.51 -22.52
C ASP A 102 -4.17 -7.04 -22.11
N VAL A 103 -4.82 -6.78 -20.98
CA VAL A 103 -5.18 -5.43 -20.53
C VAL A 103 -4.30 -5.03 -19.37
N ALA A 104 -3.60 -3.90 -19.52
CA ALA A 104 -2.85 -3.32 -18.42
C ALA A 104 -3.80 -2.83 -17.31
N PRO A 105 -3.44 -3.00 -16.01
CA PRO A 105 -4.18 -2.33 -14.96
C PRO A 105 -4.15 -0.81 -15.14
N SER A 106 -5.32 -0.18 -15.08
CA SER A 106 -5.50 1.25 -15.33
C SER A 106 -4.61 2.15 -14.46
N ILE A 107 -4.23 1.66 -13.30
CA ILE A 107 -3.33 2.39 -12.39
C ILE A 107 -1.93 2.66 -12.99
N PHE A 108 -1.52 1.94 -14.03
CA PHE A 108 -0.25 2.13 -14.74
C PHE A 108 -0.42 2.85 -16.07
N GLU A 109 -1.64 3.21 -16.43
CA GLU A 109 -1.95 3.95 -17.63
C GLU A 109 -1.92 5.47 -17.40
N SER A 110 -2.14 6.26 -18.44
CA SER A 110 -2.17 7.72 -18.40
C SER A 110 -3.31 8.27 -19.25
N GLY A 111 -3.72 9.53 -19.01
CA GLY A 111 -4.86 10.14 -19.68
C GLY A 111 -6.14 9.34 -19.46
N ASP A 112 -7.02 9.28 -20.44
CA ASP A 112 -8.33 8.64 -20.32
C ASP A 112 -8.26 7.17 -19.90
N ALA A 113 -7.21 6.45 -20.30
CA ALA A 113 -7.01 5.04 -19.89
C ALA A 113 -6.76 4.87 -18.38
N HIS A 114 -6.33 5.93 -17.67
CA HIS A 114 -6.23 6.00 -16.23
C HIS A 114 -7.45 6.70 -15.62
N ASP A 115 -7.83 7.87 -16.14
CA ASP A 115 -8.73 8.81 -15.48
C ASP A 115 -10.18 8.29 -15.45
N VAL A 116 -10.61 7.67 -16.56
CA VAL A 116 -11.98 7.12 -16.70
C VAL A 116 -12.18 5.92 -15.74
N PRO A 117 -11.30 4.90 -15.71
CA PRO A 117 -11.40 3.85 -14.70
C PRO A 117 -11.29 4.36 -13.26
N LYS A 118 -10.42 5.35 -12.99
CA LYS A 118 -10.31 5.91 -11.65
C LYS A 118 -11.60 6.62 -11.22
N MET A 119 -12.22 7.38 -12.12
CA MET A 119 -13.54 7.99 -11.86
C MET A 119 -14.60 6.92 -11.55
N PHE A 120 -14.60 5.82 -12.29
CA PHE A 120 -15.48 4.68 -12.00
C PHE A 120 -15.21 4.11 -10.60
N TYR A 121 -13.95 3.89 -10.19
CA TYR A 121 -13.64 3.40 -8.85
C TYR A 121 -14.10 4.36 -7.74
N MET A 122 -13.93 5.66 -7.93
CA MET A 122 -14.40 6.66 -6.98
C MET A 122 -15.93 6.58 -6.82
N ARG A 123 -16.67 6.47 -7.93
CA ARG A 123 -18.15 6.30 -7.90
C ARG A 123 -18.56 4.98 -7.23
N LEU A 124 -17.87 3.89 -7.53
CA LEU A 124 -18.12 2.58 -6.94
C LEU A 124 -17.94 2.62 -5.42
N LEU A 125 -16.86 3.24 -4.95
CA LEU A 125 -16.59 3.40 -3.52
C LEU A 125 -17.59 4.34 -2.84
N GLN A 126 -18.08 5.38 -3.52
CA GLN A 126 -19.11 6.29 -3.00
C GLN A 126 -20.50 5.65 -2.88
N LYS A 127 -20.84 4.68 -3.72
CA LYS A 127 -22.14 3.97 -3.65
C LYS A 127 -22.19 2.88 -2.58
N ARG A 128 -21.07 2.42 -2.04
CA ARG A 128 -20.96 1.25 -1.14
C ARG A 128 -20.76 1.50 0.36
N PRO A 129 -20.65 2.74 0.90
CA PRO A 129 -20.41 2.94 2.33
C PRO A 129 -21.53 2.40 3.23
N SER A 130 -22.79 2.41 2.77
CA SER A 130 -23.93 1.94 3.53
C SER A 130 -23.87 0.45 3.89
N THR A 131 -23.21 -0.37 3.08
CA THR A 131 -23.05 -1.81 3.32
C THR A 131 -21.71 -2.16 3.98
N LEU A 132 -20.74 -1.25 3.98
CA LEU A 132 -19.38 -1.51 4.45
C LEU A 132 -19.34 -1.97 5.90
N VAL A 133 -20.01 -1.23 6.79
CA VAL A 133 -20.02 -1.53 8.23
C VAL A 133 -20.74 -2.85 8.51
N ALA A 134 -21.87 -3.09 7.85
CA ALA A 134 -22.66 -4.32 8.05
C ALA A 134 -21.86 -5.55 7.60
N VAL A 135 -21.31 -5.52 6.38
CA VAL A 135 -20.50 -6.63 5.83
C VAL A 135 -19.20 -6.81 6.63
N PHE A 136 -18.57 -5.71 7.08
CA PHE A 136 -17.38 -5.81 7.91
C PHE A 136 -17.70 -6.53 9.23
N ASN A 137 -18.77 -6.14 9.91
CA ASN A 137 -19.19 -6.76 11.17
C ASN A 137 -19.55 -8.24 10.99
N GLU A 138 -20.27 -8.60 9.93
CA GLU A 138 -20.59 -10.00 9.60
C GLU A 138 -19.33 -10.86 9.47
N VAL A 139 -18.38 -10.42 8.62
CA VAL A 139 -17.13 -11.14 8.39
C VAL A 139 -16.27 -11.17 9.66
N ALA A 140 -16.22 -10.06 10.40
CA ALA A 140 -15.46 -9.97 11.63
C ALA A 140 -15.98 -10.95 12.71
N GLU A 141 -17.29 -11.11 12.85
CA GLU A 141 -17.87 -12.05 13.81
C GLU A 141 -17.53 -13.51 13.47
N GLU A 142 -17.55 -13.87 12.19
CA GLU A 142 -17.12 -15.19 11.73
C GLU A 142 -15.66 -15.48 12.07
N PHE A 143 -14.76 -14.51 11.76
CA PHE A 143 -13.35 -14.66 12.05
C PHE A 143 -13.03 -14.62 13.55
N ILE A 144 -13.75 -13.82 14.35
CA ILE A 144 -13.65 -13.85 15.80
C ILE A 144 -14.01 -15.24 16.35
N ALA A 145 -15.08 -15.86 15.84
CA ALA A 145 -15.46 -17.21 16.25
C ALA A 145 -14.37 -18.23 15.90
N ARG A 146 -13.83 -18.16 14.68
CA ARG A 146 -12.70 -18.99 14.22
C ARG A 146 -11.46 -18.79 15.10
N TRP A 147 -11.03 -17.55 15.31
CA TRP A 147 -9.85 -17.22 16.11
C TRP A 147 -10.00 -17.60 17.58
N THR A 148 -11.21 -17.46 18.13
CA THR A 148 -11.53 -17.91 19.51
C THR A 148 -11.41 -19.42 19.64
N SER A 149 -11.84 -20.19 18.64
CA SER A 149 -11.70 -21.65 18.66
C SER A 149 -10.26 -22.12 18.55
N MET A 150 -9.40 -21.34 17.89
CA MET A 150 -7.97 -21.62 17.77
C MET A 150 -7.19 -21.24 19.02
N GLY A 151 -7.56 -20.14 19.70
CA GLY A 151 -6.89 -19.60 20.90
C GLY A 151 -5.47 -19.08 20.65
N GLU A 152 -4.70 -19.76 19.79
CA GLU A 152 -3.35 -19.38 19.34
C GLU A 152 -3.25 -19.53 17.82
N PHE A 153 -2.69 -18.52 17.15
CA PHE A 153 -2.53 -18.52 15.69
C PHE A 153 -1.52 -17.46 15.23
N GLN A 154 -1.30 -17.42 13.92
CA GLN A 154 -0.45 -16.42 13.27
C GLN A 154 -1.29 -15.36 12.59
N TRP A 155 -1.16 -14.11 13.00
CA TRP A 155 -1.90 -13.00 12.38
C TRP A 155 -1.69 -12.91 10.86
N ARG A 156 -0.51 -13.28 10.37
CA ARG A 156 -0.19 -13.14 8.96
C ARG A 156 -1.24 -13.80 8.06
N ASP A 157 -1.44 -15.11 8.23
CA ASP A 157 -2.30 -15.90 7.35
C ASP A 157 -3.78 -15.56 7.58
N GLU A 158 -4.13 -15.32 8.83
CA GLU A 158 -5.49 -14.98 9.23
C GLU A 158 -5.93 -13.59 8.71
N LEU A 159 -5.02 -12.60 8.69
CA LEU A 159 -5.32 -11.27 8.12
C LEU A 159 -5.40 -11.30 6.59
N GLU A 160 -4.63 -12.18 5.93
CA GLU A 160 -4.76 -12.39 4.49
C GLU A 160 -6.14 -12.97 4.15
N ASP A 161 -6.56 -14.02 4.85
CA ASP A 161 -7.88 -14.64 4.67
C ASP A 161 -9.03 -13.65 5.01
N PHE A 162 -8.89 -12.89 6.10
CA PHE A 162 -9.87 -11.88 6.49
C PHE A 162 -10.01 -10.79 5.41
N ALA A 163 -8.91 -10.22 4.95
CA ALA A 163 -8.94 -9.14 3.96
C ALA A 163 -9.55 -9.60 2.63
N VAL A 164 -9.22 -10.80 2.16
CA VAL A 164 -9.83 -11.40 0.97
C VAL A 164 -11.33 -11.60 1.20
N SER A 165 -11.71 -12.28 2.28
CA SER A 165 -13.11 -12.57 2.59
C SER A 165 -13.94 -11.30 2.66
N PHE A 166 -13.44 -10.28 3.38
CA PHE A 166 -14.16 -9.03 3.56
C PHE A 166 -14.28 -8.23 2.25
N LEU A 167 -13.18 -7.97 1.54
CA LEU A 167 -13.21 -7.11 0.35
C LEU A 167 -14.04 -7.73 -0.78
N PHE A 168 -13.93 -9.04 -0.99
CA PHE A 168 -14.72 -9.72 -2.01
C PHE A 168 -16.20 -9.79 -1.62
N GLN A 169 -16.53 -10.13 -0.37
CA GLN A 169 -17.91 -10.10 0.12
C GLN A 169 -18.53 -8.72 -0.02
N TRP A 170 -17.81 -7.68 0.40
CA TRP A 170 -18.32 -6.30 0.33
C TRP A 170 -18.56 -5.84 -1.11
N MET A 171 -17.62 -6.11 -2.02
CA MET A 171 -17.73 -5.66 -3.41
C MET A 171 -18.61 -6.55 -4.27
N LEU A 172 -18.43 -7.86 -4.18
CA LEU A 172 -19.06 -8.82 -5.09
C LEU A 172 -20.28 -9.54 -4.51
N GLY A 173 -20.53 -9.42 -3.21
CA GLY A 173 -21.59 -10.16 -2.49
C GLY A 173 -21.27 -11.65 -2.29
N GLU A 174 -20.06 -12.08 -2.62
CA GLU A 174 -19.61 -13.47 -2.56
C GLU A 174 -18.11 -13.52 -2.28
N ARG A 175 -17.62 -14.68 -1.79
CA ARG A 175 -16.20 -14.90 -1.47
C ARG A 175 -15.59 -15.94 -2.41
N PRO A 176 -14.39 -15.72 -2.92
CA PRO A 176 -13.62 -16.75 -3.62
C PRO A 176 -12.98 -17.72 -2.62
N ASP A 177 -12.35 -18.77 -3.13
CA ASP A 177 -11.41 -19.57 -2.32
C ASP A 177 -10.22 -18.69 -1.93
N THR A 178 -10.07 -18.40 -0.63
CA THR A 178 -9.00 -17.53 -0.10
C THR A 178 -7.62 -18.15 -0.30
N ALA A 179 -7.50 -19.49 -0.28
CA ALA A 179 -6.24 -20.17 -0.52
C ALA A 179 -5.75 -19.97 -1.95
N ASP A 180 -6.64 -19.99 -2.94
CA ASP A 180 -6.32 -19.70 -4.34
C ASP A 180 -5.86 -18.24 -4.51
N VAL A 181 -6.59 -17.28 -3.93
CA VAL A 181 -6.22 -15.85 -4.01
C VAL A 181 -4.86 -15.62 -3.33
N ARG A 182 -4.65 -16.18 -2.15
CA ARG A 182 -3.38 -16.11 -1.43
C ARG A 182 -2.24 -16.74 -2.23
N PHE A 183 -2.44 -17.93 -2.80
CA PHE A 183 -1.44 -18.57 -3.66
C PHE A 183 -1.08 -17.68 -4.86
N LEU A 184 -2.09 -17.13 -5.55
CA LEU A 184 -1.92 -16.25 -6.68
C LEU A 184 -1.02 -15.07 -6.32
N TYR A 185 -1.39 -14.27 -5.34
CA TYR A 185 -0.69 -13.03 -5.00
C TYR A 185 0.67 -13.25 -4.34
N ASN A 186 0.85 -14.28 -3.53
CA ASN A 186 2.15 -14.62 -2.95
C ASN A 186 3.17 -15.13 -4.00
N ASN A 187 2.72 -15.65 -5.13
CA ASN A 187 3.62 -16.22 -6.14
C ASN A 187 3.81 -15.34 -7.39
N ILE A 188 2.94 -14.36 -7.63
CA ILE A 188 3.01 -13.50 -8.81
C ILE A 188 4.08 -12.42 -8.69
N PHE A 189 4.05 -11.71 -7.59
CA PHE A 189 4.90 -10.53 -7.38
C PHE A 189 6.29 -10.88 -6.88
N LEU A 190 6.52 -12.11 -6.43
CA LEU A 190 7.75 -12.55 -5.78
C LEU A 190 8.70 -13.32 -6.68
N HIS A 191 8.30 -13.68 -7.90
CA HIS A 191 9.16 -14.48 -8.77
C HIS A 191 10.05 -13.61 -9.66
N VAL A 192 11.23 -13.29 -9.17
CA VAL A 192 12.35 -12.75 -9.97
C VAL A 192 12.62 -13.63 -11.21
N PHE A 193 12.30 -14.92 -11.14
CA PHE A 193 12.46 -15.90 -12.21
C PHE A 193 11.20 -16.15 -13.05
N SER A 194 10.17 -15.33 -12.95
CA SER A 194 8.93 -15.53 -13.74
C SER A 194 9.18 -15.54 -15.26
N ALA A 195 10.19 -14.78 -15.73
CA ALA A 195 10.58 -14.79 -17.15
C ALA A 195 10.95 -16.18 -17.66
N ILE A 196 11.51 -17.04 -16.81
CA ILE A 196 11.88 -18.43 -17.11
C ILE A 196 10.73 -19.37 -16.75
N THR A 197 10.15 -19.23 -15.56
CA THR A 197 9.14 -20.15 -15.03
C THR A 197 7.82 -20.14 -15.81
N LYS A 198 7.50 -19.07 -16.54
CA LYS A 198 6.35 -19.01 -17.45
C LYS A 198 6.38 -20.08 -18.55
N HIS A 199 7.56 -20.60 -18.90
CA HIS A 199 7.74 -21.65 -19.91
C HIS A 199 7.71 -23.06 -19.34
N ILE A 200 7.55 -23.20 -18.01
CA ILE A 200 7.54 -24.49 -17.32
C ILE A 200 6.09 -24.79 -16.89
N PRO A 201 5.40 -25.77 -17.51
CA PRO A 201 3.95 -26.00 -17.34
C PRO A 201 3.50 -26.24 -15.89
N TRP A 202 4.35 -26.86 -15.07
CA TRP A 202 4.07 -27.16 -13.64
C TRP A 202 4.59 -26.11 -12.67
N SER A 203 5.07 -24.99 -13.20
CA SER A 203 5.60 -23.91 -12.34
C SER A 203 4.50 -23.24 -11.52
N LYS A 204 4.89 -22.61 -10.41
CA LYS A 204 3.98 -21.77 -9.62
C LYS A 204 3.38 -20.64 -10.46
N TYR A 205 4.13 -20.13 -11.44
CA TYR A 205 3.65 -19.12 -12.36
C TYR A 205 2.46 -19.65 -13.20
N CYS A 206 2.62 -20.80 -13.89
CA CYS A 206 1.55 -21.37 -14.68
C CYS A 206 0.32 -21.74 -13.84
N ARG A 207 0.53 -22.27 -12.64
CA ARG A 207 -0.56 -22.50 -11.67
C ARG A 207 -1.26 -21.19 -11.30
N SER A 208 -0.52 -20.10 -11.11
CA SER A 208 -1.08 -18.78 -10.80
C SER A 208 -1.96 -18.25 -11.95
N VAL A 209 -1.55 -18.48 -13.21
CA VAL A 209 -2.38 -18.10 -14.38
C VAL A 209 -3.72 -18.85 -14.38
N VAL A 210 -3.71 -20.16 -14.14
CA VAL A 210 -4.95 -20.96 -14.03
C VAL A 210 -5.85 -20.46 -12.90
N ILE A 211 -5.27 -20.13 -11.75
CA ILE A 211 -6.01 -19.57 -10.62
C ILE A 211 -6.60 -18.21 -10.99
N TYR A 212 -5.83 -17.36 -11.67
CA TYR A 212 -6.32 -16.06 -12.14
C TYR A 212 -7.54 -16.20 -13.04
N GLU A 213 -7.51 -17.12 -14.03
CA GLU A 213 -8.66 -17.36 -14.91
C GLU A 213 -9.91 -17.84 -14.13
N ARG A 214 -9.72 -18.70 -13.13
CA ARG A 214 -10.82 -19.11 -12.23
C ARG A 214 -11.38 -17.94 -11.44
N LEU A 215 -10.49 -17.08 -10.91
CA LEU A 215 -10.88 -15.89 -10.16
C LEU A 215 -11.60 -14.87 -11.04
N LEU A 216 -11.14 -14.66 -12.27
CA LEU A 216 -11.81 -13.80 -13.24
C LEU A 216 -13.21 -14.34 -13.60
N ALA A 217 -13.33 -15.65 -13.81
CA ALA A 217 -14.62 -16.28 -14.03
C ALA A 217 -15.56 -16.15 -12.82
N PHE A 218 -15.02 -16.26 -11.60
CA PHE A 218 -15.75 -16.00 -10.36
C PHE A 218 -16.26 -14.55 -10.31
N VAL A 219 -15.43 -13.55 -10.57
CA VAL A 219 -15.82 -12.13 -10.58
C VAL A 219 -16.96 -11.89 -11.55
N LYS A 220 -16.85 -12.40 -12.78
CA LYS A 220 -17.88 -12.22 -13.84
C LYS A 220 -19.26 -12.79 -13.49
N ARG A 221 -19.31 -13.87 -12.69
CA ARG A 221 -20.57 -14.51 -12.27
C ARG A 221 -21.08 -14.06 -10.91
N SER A 222 -20.32 -13.24 -10.18
CA SER A 222 -20.66 -12.82 -8.82
C SER A 222 -21.94 -11.97 -8.80
N LYS A 223 -22.65 -12.02 -7.64
CA LYS A 223 -23.97 -11.40 -7.45
C LYS A 223 -24.02 -9.93 -7.86
N ASN A 224 -23.00 -9.18 -7.50
CA ASN A 224 -22.97 -7.72 -7.69
C ASN A 224 -22.31 -7.31 -9.01
N PHE A 225 -21.75 -8.23 -9.82
CA PHE A 225 -20.98 -7.84 -10.99
C PHE A 225 -21.80 -7.11 -12.05
N SER A 226 -23.09 -7.47 -12.21
CA SER A 226 -23.96 -6.77 -13.15
C SER A 226 -24.21 -5.31 -12.79
N GLU A 227 -24.37 -5.02 -11.48
CA GLU A 227 -24.47 -3.65 -10.95
C GLU A 227 -23.15 -2.87 -11.15
N ILE A 228 -22.01 -3.53 -10.85
CA ILE A 228 -20.68 -2.94 -11.04
C ILE A 228 -20.43 -2.59 -12.51
N ALA A 229 -20.80 -3.50 -13.41
CA ALA A 229 -20.65 -3.28 -14.87
C ALA A 229 -21.59 -2.19 -15.39
N ALA A 230 -22.81 -2.06 -14.86
CA ALA A 230 -23.71 -0.97 -15.20
C ALA A 230 -23.13 0.39 -14.75
N LEU A 231 -22.63 0.47 -13.53
CA LEU A 231 -21.95 1.69 -13.02
C LEU A 231 -20.70 2.05 -13.81
N ALA A 232 -19.95 1.05 -14.29
CA ALA A 232 -18.81 1.27 -15.16
C ALA A 232 -19.25 1.83 -16.52
N GLY A 233 -20.36 1.34 -17.07
CA GLY A 233 -20.98 1.86 -18.28
C GLY A 233 -21.39 3.33 -18.18
N GLU A 234 -21.94 3.77 -17.04
CA GLU A 234 -22.23 5.17 -16.73
C GLU A 234 -20.97 6.05 -16.73
N ALA A 235 -19.81 5.47 -16.49
CA ALA A 235 -18.52 6.15 -16.55
C ALA A 235 -17.83 6.05 -17.93
N GLY A 236 -18.47 5.41 -18.91
CA GLY A 236 -17.93 5.21 -20.28
C GLY A 236 -17.17 3.89 -20.47
N LEU A 237 -17.13 3.00 -19.47
CA LEU A 237 -16.48 1.69 -19.57
C LEU A 237 -17.51 0.61 -19.95
N THR A 238 -17.73 0.43 -21.23
CA THR A 238 -18.76 -0.50 -21.76
C THR A 238 -18.28 -1.94 -21.94
N ASP A 239 -16.96 -2.16 -22.01
CA ASP A 239 -16.39 -3.51 -22.11
C ASP A 239 -16.43 -4.21 -20.73
N ARG A 240 -17.35 -5.14 -20.58
CA ARG A 240 -17.56 -5.92 -19.35
C ARG A 240 -16.35 -6.81 -19.01
N GLU A 241 -15.64 -7.31 -20.01
CA GLU A 241 -14.43 -8.13 -19.79
C GLU A 241 -13.30 -7.27 -19.21
N TYR A 242 -13.10 -6.08 -19.77
CA TYR A 242 -12.17 -5.09 -19.22
C TYR A 242 -12.50 -4.75 -17.76
N VAL A 243 -13.76 -4.44 -17.46
CA VAL A 243 -14.22 -4.13 -16.09
C VAL A 243 -13.95 -5.30 -15.15
N ALA A 244 -14.23 -6.55 -15.56
CA ALA A 244 -13.98 -7.72 -14.73
C ALA A 244 -12.49 -7.89 -14.42
N LYS A 245 -11.60 -7.71 -15.40
CA LYS A 245 -10.14 -7.77 -15.23
C LYS A 245 -9.63 -6.70 -14.27
N GLN A 246 -10.12 -5.46 -14.41
CA GLN A 246 -9.76 -4.36 -13.49
C GLN A 246 -10.23 -4.63 -12.05
N ILE A 247 -11.46 -5.08 -11.85
CA ILE A 247 -12.00 -5.43 -10.52
C ILE A 247 -11.22 -6.60 -9.90
N THR A 248 -10.92 -7.65 -10.67
CA THR A 248 -10.11 -8.78 -10.21
C THR A 248 -8.75 -8.33 -9.69
N PHE A 249 -8.07 -7.50 -10.47
CA PHE A 249 -6.77 -6.93 -10.08
C PHE A 249 -6.87 -6.07 -8.82
N LEU A 250 -7.83 -5.16 -8.77
CA LEU A 250 -7.98 -4.24 -7.64
C LEU A 250 -8.32 -4.95 -6.33
N LEU A 251 -9.24 -5.91 -6.34
CA LEU A 251 -9.63 -6.66 -5.15
C LEU A 251 -8.45 -7.47 -4.62
N GLY A 252 -7.74 -8.17 -5.50
CA GLY A 252 -6.56 -8.92 -5.11
C GLY A 252 -5.45 -8.03 -4.56
N MET A 253 -5.10 -6.96 -5.27
CA MET A 253 -4.04 -6.03 -4.83
C MET A 253 -4.37 -5.37 -3.49
N ASN A 254 -5.61 -4.92 -3.29
CA ASN A 254 -5.99 -4.29 -2.03
C ASN A 254 -6.09 -5.29 -0.87
N SER A 255 -6.45 -6.55 -1.12
CA SER A 255 -6.43 -7.59 -0.11
C SER A 255 -5.01 -7.87 0.38
N PHE A 256 -4.02 -7.94 -0.53
CA PHE A 256 -2.65 -8.34 -0.20
C PHE A 256 -1.69 -7.19 0.08
N LEU A 257 -1.82 -6.05 -0.60
CA LEU A 257 -0.89 -4.92 -0.42
C LEU A 257 -1.47 -3.80 0.42
N GLY A 258 -2.78 -3.57 0.35
CA GLY A 258 -3.42 -2.46 1.04
C GLY A 258 -3.87 -2.83 2.45
N VAL A 259 -5.02 -3.47 2.52
CA VAL A 259 -5.76 -3.67 3.77
C VAL A 259 -5.04 -4.58 4.76
N GLN A 260 -4.59 -5.76 4.32
CA GLN A 260 -3.95 -6.70 5.25
C GLN A 260 -2.59 -6.17 5.77
N CYS A 261 -1.82 -5.45 4.93
CA CYS A 261 -0.56 -4.87 5.38
C CYS A 261 -0.79 -3.79 6.43
N PHE A 262 -1.84 -2.97 6.28
CA PHE A 262 -2.21 -2.00 7.30
C PHE A 262 -2.65 -2.70 8.59
N MET A 263 -3.48 -3.73 8.51
CA MET A 263 -3.90 -4.52 9.67
C MET A 263 -2.72 -5.17 10.40
N LYS A 264 -1.69 -5.65 9.69
CA LYS A 264 -0.45 -6.15 10.32
C LYS A 264 0.26 -5.07 11.14
N GLY A 265 0.36 -3.87 10.60
CA GLY A 265 0.90 -2.73 11.35
C GLY A 265 0.08 -2.45 12.61
N ILE A 266 -1.25 -2.47 12.51
CA ILE A 266 -2.16 -2.26 13.64
C ILE A 266 -1.94 -3.29 14.75
N VAL A 267 -1.99 -4.58 14.44
CA VAL A 267 -1.84 -5.61 15.49
C VAL A 267 -0.43 -5.65 16.07
N GLY A 268 0.60 -5.36 15.26
CA GLY A 268 1.99 -5.30 15.72
C GLY A 268 2.20 -4.17 16.73
N GLU A 269 1.74 -2.97 16.43
CA GLU A 269 1.90 -1.81 17.32
C GLU A 269 0.96 -1.87 18.53
N LEU A 270 -0.31 -2.21 18.34
CA LEU A 270 -1.24 -2.34 19.48
C LEU A 270 -0.81 -3.44 20.45
N GLY A 271 -0.32 -4.57 19.97
CA GLY A 271 0.18 -5.65 20.80
C GLY A 271 1.41 -5.26 21.64
N SER A 272 2.12 -4.20 21.23
CA SER A 272 3.32 -3.67 21.90
C SER A 272 3.03 -2.49 22.85
N HIS A 273 1.82 -1.91 22.82
CA HIS A 273 1.50 -0.65 23.50
C HIS A 273 0.20 -0.75 24.33
N ALA A 274 0.24 -1.49 25.45
CA ALA A 274 -0.94 -1.77 26.28
C ALA A 274 -1.65 -0.50 26.79
N GLU A 275 -0.89 0.49 27.29
CA GLU A 275 -1.47 1.75 27.79
C GLU A 275 -2.20 2.55 26.69
N LEU A 276 -1.70 2.52 25.47
CA LEU A 276 -2.39 3.12 24.32
C LEU A 276 -3.70 2.38 24.03
N CYS A 277 -3.68 1.05 24.09
CA CYS A 277 -4.90 0.25 23.91
C CYS A 277 -5.98 0.62 24.93
N ASP A 278 -5.60 0.87 26.19
CA ASP A 278 -6.57 1.28 27.22
C ASP A 278 -7.14 2.67 26.96
N ARG A 279 -6.31 3.63 26.56
CA ARG A 279 -6.80 4.96 26.15
C ARG A 279 -7.73 4.88 24.95
N LEU A 280 -7.38 4.09 23.92
CA LEU A 280 -8.22 3.89 22.74
C LEU A 280 -9.57 3.23 23.12
N ARG A 281 -9.59 2.27 24.03
CA ARG A 281 -10.83 1.66 24.53
C ARG A 281 -11.75 2.67 25.21
N VAL A 282 -11.20 3.58 26.00
CA VAL A 282 -11.97 4.65 26.65
C VAL A 282 -12.59 5.57 25.60
N GLU A 283 -11.78 6.06 24.63
CA GLU A 283 -12.25 6.93 23.54
C GLU A 283 -13.36 6.24 22.72
N MET A 284 -13.12 4.99 22.30
CA MET A 284 -14.06 4.22 21.50
C MET A 284 -15.40 4.00 22.22
N LYS A 285 -15.37 3.64 23.49
CA LYS A 285 -16.60 3.46 24.30
C LYS A 285 -17.35 4.77 24.45
N ALA A 286 -16.67 5.88 24.66
CA ALA A 286 -17.28 7.20 24.73
C ALA A 286 -17.94 7.60 23.40
N ALA A 287 -17.27 7.36 22.29
CA ALA A 287 -17.80 7.67 20.97
C ALA A 287 -18.99 6.78 20.51
N LEU A 288 -18.99 5.51 20.92
CA LEU A 288 -20.06 4.56 20.59
C LEU A 288 -21.25 4.61 21.55
N GLY A 289 -21.10 5.16 22.74
CA GLY A 289 -22.14 5.23 23.75
C GLY A 289 -22.64 3.84 24.18
N ALA A 290 -23.93 3.74 24.50
CA ALA A 290 -24.55 2.51 24.99
C ALA A 290 -24.59 1.36 23.95
N ALA A 291 -24.55 1.67 22.66
CA ALA A 291 -24.65 0.66 21.61
C ALA A 291 -23.42 -0.25 21.50
N GLN A 292 -22.25 0.22 21.91
CA GLN A 292 -20.94 -0.46 21.86
C GLN A 292 -20.59 -1.12 20.49
N THR A 293 -21.44 -0.93 19.50
CA THR A 293 -21.26 -1.46 18.14
C THR A 293 -21.42 -0.33 17.15
N LEU A 294 -20.48 -0.22 16.23
CA LEU A 294 -20.55 0.78 15.18
C LEU A 294 -21.62 0.37 14.15
N THR A 295 -22.60 1.24 13.98
CA THR A 295 -23.66 1.11 12.95
C THR A 295 -23.51 2.17 11.85
N ASP A 296 -22.87 3.31 12.17
CA ASP A 296 -22.63 4.42 11.24
C ASP A 296 -21.17 4.89 11.36
N VAL A 297 -20.52 5.08 10.21
CA VAL A 297 -19.14 5.58 10.11
C VAL A 297 -18.95 6.98 10.72
N LYS A 298 -20.02 7.75 10.89
CA LYS A 298 -19.94 9.11 11.48
C LYS A 298 -19.35 9.12 12.88
N ALA A 299 -19.61 8.07 13.69
CA ALA A 299 -19.05 7.95 15.03
C ALA A 299 -17.50 7.87 15.03
N LEU A 300 -16.91 7.45 13.91
CA LEU A 300 -15.44 7.37 13.77
C LEU A 300 -14.76 8.75 13.76
N ALA A 301 -15.50 9.82 13.47
CA ALA A 301 -14.98 11.19 13.55
C ALA A 301 -14.71 11.64 14.99
N ALA A 302 -15.39 11.04 15.98
CA ALA A 302 -15.22 11.34 17.40
C ALA A 302 -14.05 10.57 18.05
N MET A 303 -13.14 10.01 17.26
CA MET A 303 -12.02 9.17 17.72
C MET A 303 -10.66 9.74 17.27
N PRO A 304 -10.25 10.93 17.77
CA PRO A 304 -9.01 11.59 17.33
C PRO A 304 -7.75 10.83 17.74
N THR A 305 -7.73 10.17 18.90
CA THR A 305 -6.56 9.37 19.33
C THR A 305 -6.38 8.16 18.41
N LEU A 306 -7.48 7.52 18.00
CA LEU A 306 -7.44 6.43 17.03
C LEU A 306 -6.91 6.92 15.67
N ASP A 307 -7.36 8.09 15.21
CA ASP A 307 -6.91 8.66 13.93
C ASP A 307 -5.39 8.90 13.93
N LYS A 308 -4.87 9.56 14.96
CA LYS A 308 -3.42 9.79 15.14
C LYS A 308 -2.63 8.48 15.24
N THR A 309 -3.17 7.50 15.94
CA THR A 309 -2.56 6.16 16.05
C THR A 309 -2.42 5.50 14.68
N LEU A 310 -3.47 5.54 13.86
CA LEU A 310 -3.44 4.96 12.52
C LEU A 310 -2.50 5.72 11.57
N ARG A 311 -2.40 7.04 11.68
CA ARG A 311 -1.40 7.85 10.94
C ARG A 311 0.02 7.45 11.31
N GLU A 312 0.31 7.25 12.59
CA GLU A 312 1.64 6.82 13.04
C GLU A 312 1.98 5.40 12.59
N ILE A 313 1.00 4.50 12.59
CA ILE A 313 1.17 3.15 12.03
C ILE A 313 1.47 3.23 10.53
N LEU A 314 0.76 4.06 9.77
CA LEU A 314 1.03 4.29 8.35
C LEU A 314 2.42 4.87 8.08
N ARG A 315 2.89 5.75 8.95
CA ARG A 315 4.23 6.32 8.84
C ARG A 315 5.31 5.27 9.03
N LEU A 316 5.20 4.45 10.06
CA LEU A 316 6.20 3.42 10.37
C LEU A 316 6.10 2.20 9.45
N HIS A 317 4.88 1.86 9.05
CA HIS A 317 4.55 0.64 8.28
C HIS A 317 3.72 0.97 7.04
N PRO A 318 4.25 1.79 6.10
CA PRO A 318 3.49 2.15 4.90
C PRO A 318 3.17 0.89 4.07
N PRO A 319 1.91 0.64 3.69
CA PRO A 319 1.50 -0.55 2.94
C PRO A 319 2.22 -0.70 1.59
N VAL A 320 2.68 0.38 1.01
CA VAL A 320 3.51 0.41 -0.21
C VAL A 320 4.80 1.16 0.11
N SER A 321 5.93 0.44 0.05
CA SER A 321 7.24 1.02 0.36
C SER A 321 7.90 1.69 -0.84
N PHE A 322 7.57 1.27 -2.06
CA PHE A 322 8.21 1.73 -3.30
C PHE A 322 7.16 2.18 -4.30
N ILE A 323 7.41 3.32 -4.90
CA ILE A 323 6.60 3.86 -5.99
C ILE A 323 7.51 4.20 -7.18
N PHE A 324 6.99 4.06 -8.38
CA PHE A 324 7.78 4.20 -9.59
C PHE A 324 7.12 5.18 -10.56
N GLY A 325 7.94 5.98 -11.22
CA GLY A 325 7.54 6.85 -12.30
C GLY A 325 8.54 6.82 -13.45
N ARG A 326 8.06 7.02 -14.67
CA ARG A 326 8.90 7.18 -15.86
C ARG A 326 8.72 8.59 -16.40
N ALA A 327 9.82 9.26 -16.66
CA ALA A 327 9.81 10.59 -17.26
C ALA A 327 9.33 10.51 -18.72
N THR A 328 8.31 11.30 -19.07
CA THR A 328 7.81 11.43 -20.43
C THR A 328 8.48 12.56 -21.21
N ARG A 329 9.13 13.46 -20.50
CA ARG A 329 10.00 14.52 -21.01
C ARG A 329 11.09 14.83 -20.00
N ASP A 330 12.08 15.63 -20.41
CA ASP A 330 13.11 16.13 -19.51
C ASP A 330 12.47 17.02 -18.44
N LEU A 331 12.84 16.79 -17.18
CA LEU A 331 12.34 17.54 -16.03
C LEU A 331 13.42 17.68 -14.96
N VAL A 332 13.17 18.53 -13.99
CA VAL A 332 14.03 18.70 -12.80
C VAL A 332 13.23 18.26 -11.57
N ILE A 333 13.82 17.40 -10.77
CA ILE A 333 13.30 16.97 -9.46
C ILE A 333 14.02 17.77 -8.38
N GLU A 334 13.24 18.51 -7.60
CA GLU A 334 13.71 19.21 -6.41
C GLU A 334 13.75 18.26 -5.22
N SER A 335 14.84 18.29 -4.46
CA SER A 335 15.11 17.55 -3.24
C SER A 335 15.68 18.51 -2.20
N LYS A 336 15.70 18.13 -0.92
CA LYS A 336 16.41 18.88 0.12
C LYS A 336 17.92 19.04 -0.17
N THR A 337 18.47 18.11 -0.94
CA THR A 337 19.92 18.08 -1.26
C THR A 337 20.27 18.75 -2.59
N GLY A 338 19.27 19.31 -3.31
CA GLY A 338 19.51 20.03 -4.55
C GLY A 338 18.44 19.80 -5.61
N ALA A 339 18.67 20.31 -6.81
CA ALA A 339 17.84 20.12 -7.98
C ALA A 339 18.53 19.18 -8.98
N PHE A 340 17.83 18.16 -9.45
CA PHE A 340 18.42 17.06 -10.22
C PHE A 340 17.70 16.87 -11.57
N PRO A 341 18.42 16.88 -12.70
CA PRO A 341 17.84 16.64 -14.00
C PRO A 341 17.49 15.15 -14.16
N VAL A 342 16.32 14.89 -14.69
CA VAL A 342 15.83 13.56 -15.08
C VAL A 342 15.48 13.62 -16.56
N ALA A 343 16.15 12.81 -17.37
CA ALA A 343 15.96 12.78 -18.81
C ALA A 343 14.70 11.95 -19.18
N THR A 344 14.18 12.25 -20.35
CA THR A 344 13.07 11.49 -20.97
C THR A 344 13.39 9.99 -20.98
N GLY A 345 12.45 9.17 -20.51
CA GLY A 345 12.59 7.73 -20.47
C GLY A 345 13.29 7.18 -19.21
N GLU A 346 13.91 8.03 -18.37
CA GLU A 346 14.49 7.55 -17.11
C GLU A 346 13.43 7.08 -16.14
N LEU A 347 13.72 5.99 -15.44
CA LEU A 347 12.90 5.45 -14.36
C LEU A 347 13.30 6.13 -13.06
N VAL A 348 12.33 6.62 -12.32
CA VAL A 348 12.51 7.14 -10.97
C VAL A 348 11.77 6.25 -9.95
N MET A 349 12.35 6.09 -8.76
CA MET A 349 11.80 5.28 -7.69
C MET A 349 11.79 6.06 -6.39
N GLY A 350 10.61 6.31 -5.83
CA GLY A 350 10.45 6.85 -4.48
C GLY A 350 10.46 5.75 -3.44
N VAL A 351 11.23 5.94 -2.38
CA VAL A 351 11.36 5.01 -1.24
C VAL A 351 10.70 5.63 -0.02
N ILE A 352 9.40 5.38 0.14
CA ILE A 352 8.53 6.04 1.14
C ILE A 352 9.06 5.91 2.57
N PRO A 353 9.54 4.73 3.05
CA PRO A 353 10.06 4.61 4.41
C PRO A 353 11.20 5.57 4.76
N PHE A 354 12.02 5.97 3.79
CA PHE A 354 13.08 6.96 4.04
C PHE A 354 12.50 8.35 4.31
N ALA A 355 11.54 8.80 3.52
CA ALA A 355 10.86 10.07 3.76
C ALA A 355 10.10 10.07 5.11
N HIS A 356 9.51 8.95 5.49
CA HIS A 356 8.81 8.79 6.77
C HIS A 356 9.76 8.66 7.98
N GLN A 357 11.02 8.34 7.77
CA GLN A 357 12.07 8.27 8.80
C GLN A 357 13.03 9.47 8.77
N ASP A 358 12.68 10.50 8.03
CA ASP A 358 13.48 11.72 7.96
C ASP A 358 13.29 12.58 9.22
N ALA A 359 14.36 12.77 9.97
CA ALA A 359 14.35 13.54 11.21
C ALA A 359 13.99 15.03 11.01
N SER A 360 14.14 15.57 9.80
CA SER A 360 13.72 16.93 9.48
C SER A 360 12.21 17.07 9.30
N SER A 361 11.52 15.97 8.98
CA SER A 361 10.06 15.92 8.83
C SER A 361 9.37 15.35 10.07
N PHE A 362 10.02 14.42 10.77
CA PHE A 362 9.46 13.73 11.94
C PHE A 362 10.51 13.65 13.04
N ALA A 363 10.33 14.40 14.13
CA ALA A 363 11.23 14.32 15.29
C ALA A 363 11.26 12.91 15.88
N GLN A 364 12.45 12.40 16.22
CA GLN A 364 12.65 11.03 16.73
C GLN A 364 11.93 9.98 15.85
N PRO A 365 12.28 9.87 14.55
CA PRO A 365 11.47 9.16 13.57
C PRO A 365 11.33 7.66 13.82
N ASP A 366 12.25 7.04 14.57
CA ASP A 366 12.20 5.62 14.92
C ASP A 366 11.22 5.31 16.06
N ARG A 367 10.77 6.33 16.80
CA ARG A 367 9.85 6.17 17.91
C ARG A 367 8.42 6.14 17.42
N PHE A 368 7.65 5.16 17.91
CA PHE A 368 6.20 5.15 17.77
C PHE A 368 5.58 6.20 18.70
N ASP A 369 5.01 7.24 18.14
CA ASP A 369 4.45 8.37 18.87
C ASP A 369 3.27 9.00 18.11
N PRO A 370 2.04 8.55 18.37
CA PRO A 370 0.85 9.14 17.78
C PRO A 370 0.67 10.64 18.09
N GLY A 371 1.25 11.13 19.20
CA GLY A 371 1.16 12.53 19.61
C GLY A 371 1.82 13.50 18.63
N ARG A 372 2.72 13.02 17.77
CA ARG A 372 3.30 13.87 16.70
C ARG A 372 2.26 14.46 15.74
N PHE A 373 1.13 13.78 15.59
CA PHE A 373 0.01 14.25 14.75
C PHE A 373 -0.94 15.22 15.48
N ASP A 374 -0.56 15.71 16.67
CA ASP A 374 -1.16 16.91 17.26
C ASP A 374 -0.75 18.16 16.46
N ASP A 375 0.43 18.12 15.82
CA ASP A 375 0.87 19.12 14.88
C ASP A 375 0.37 18.81 13.46
N PRO A 376 -0.48 19.66 12.86
CA PRO A 376 -0.94 19.48 11.48
C PRO A 376 0.21 19.38 10.46
N ALA A 377 1.35 20.03 10.73
CA ALA A 377 2.52 19.98 9.85
C ALA A 377 3.06 18.55 9.68
N ALA A 378 2.96 17.70 10.69
CA ALA A 378 3.36 16.29 10.58
C ALA A 378 2.53 15.52 9.54
N SER A 379 1.23 15.82 9.45
CA SER A 379 0.34 15.21 8.46
C SER A 379 0.69 15.56 7.01
N ALA A 380 1.20 16.79 6.79
CA ALA A 380 1.61 17.23 5.46
C ALA A 380 2.81 16.45 4.90
N HIS A 381 3.60 15.82 5.77
CA HIS A 381 4.73 14.97 5.38
C HIS A 381 4.37 13.49 5.26
N LEU A 382 3.16 13.10 5.66
CA LEU A 382 2.71 11.71 5.58
C LEU A 382 2.33 11.36 4.14
N ILE A 383 3.12 10.47 3.53
CA ILE A 383 2.85 9.96 2.19
C ILE A 383 1.90 8.78 2.32
N TRP A 384 0.70 8.92 1.77
CA TRP A 384 -0.17 7.80 1.48
C TRP A 384 0.36 7.11 0.21
N PRO A 385 0.18 5.79 0.06
CA PRO A 385 0.55 5.18 -1.21
C PRO A 385 -0.04 5.97 -2.37
N ARG A 386 0.83 6.57 -3.18
CA ARG A 386 0.54 7.39 -4.35
C ARG A 386 -0.14 8.73 -4.10
N GLY A 387 0.16 9.38 -2.99
CA GLY A 387 -0.34 10.73 -2.71
C GLY A 387 0.09 11.21 -1.35
N LEU A 388 -0.35 12.38 -0.97
CA LEU A 388 -0.24 12.87 0.40
C LEU A 388 -1.49 12.46 1.18
N HIS A 389 -1.33 12.20 2.47
CA HIS A 389 -2.43 11.73 3.30
C HIS A 389 -3.63 12.70 3.28
N ASP A 390 -3.37 13.98 3.38
CA ASP A 390 -4.41 15.02 3.45
C ASP A 390 -4.79 15.60 2.07
N ALA A 391 -4.26 15.05 0.96
CA ALA A 391 -4.62 15.52 -0.37
C ALA A 391 -6.01 15.03 -0.79
N ASP A 392 -6.76 15.90 -1.46
CA ASP A 392 -7.99 15.51 -2.15
C ASP A 392 -7.69 14.49 -3.26
N VAL A 393 -8.67 13.66 -3.57
CA VAL A 393 -8.59 12.67 -4.64
C VAL A 393 -9.37 13.17 -5.85
N SER A 394 -8.70 13.23 -7.00
CA SER A 394 -9.33 13.54 -8.28
C SER A 394 -9.09 12.43 -9.30
N PRO A 395 -9.90 12.31 -10.36
CA PRO A 395 -9.64 11.32 -11.42
C PRO A 395 -8.27 11.48 -12.07
N GLN A 396 -7.79 12.72 -12.23
CA GLN A 396 -6.57 13.06 -12.97
C GLN A 396 -5.28 12.92 -12.16
N ASP A 397 -5.35 12.91 -10.83
CA ASP A 397 -4.16 12.73 -9.99
C ASP A 397 -3.80 11.25 -9.81
N ARG A 398 -2.70 10.97 -9.10
CA ARG A 398 -2.25 9.60 -8.79
C ARG A 398 -2.65 9.12 -7.40
N THR A 399 -3.39 9.94 -6.64
CA THR A 399 -3.83 9.61 -5.27
C THR A 399 -4.78 8.42 -5.28
N CYS A 400 -4.62 7.54 -4.31
CA CYS A 400 -5.44 6.33 -4.18
C CYS A 400 -6.94 6.68 -3.99
N PRO A 401 -7.84 6.21 -4.85
CA PRO A 401 -9.28 6.49 -4.72
C PRO A 401 -9.91 5.83 -3.48
N GLY A 402 -9.29 4.81 -2.92
CA GLY A 402 -9.73 4.10 -1.72
C GLY A 402 -9.12 4.59 -0.41
N LYS A 403 -8.43 5.73 -0.41
CA LYS A 403 -7.71 6.26 0.76
C LYS A 403 -8.60 6.34 2.00
N ASP A 404 -9.70 7.02 1.90
CA ASP A 404 -10.59 7.26 3.05
C ASP A 404 -11.31 5.97 3.49
N VAL A 405 -11.69 5.13 2.54
CA VAL A 405 -12.28 3.81 2.81
C VAL A 405 -11.29 2.91 3.55
N ALA A 406 -10.02 2.93 3.19
CA ALA A 406 -9.00 2.14 3.88
C ALA A 406 -8.81 2.58 5.34
N ILE A 407 -8.90 3.90 5.63
CA ILE A 407 -8.90 4.42 7.00
C ILE A 407 -10.15 3.95 7.77
N VAL A 408 -11.31 3.99 7.16
CA VAL A 408 -12.55 3.47 7.79
C VAL A 408 -12.40 1.98 8.11
N ILE A 409 -11.92 1.17 7.18
CA ILE A 409 -11.65 -0.26 7.42
C ILE A 409 -10.66 -0.47 8.56
N ALA A 410 -9.58 0.30 8.61
CA ALA A 410 -8.58 0.24 9.67
C ALA A 410 -9.18 0.61 11.05
N LYS A 411 -10.03 1.63 11.11
CA LYS A 411 -10.76 2.02 12.33
C LYS A 411 -11.71 0.90 12.78
N LEU A 412 -12.50 0.33 11.87
CA LEU A 412 -13.39 -0.80 12.15
C LEU A 412 -12.64 -2.02 12.69
N PHE A 413 -11.52 -2.36 12.06
CA PHE A 413 -10.66 -3.45 12.51
C PHE A 413 -10.10 -3.19 13.90
N THR A 414 -9.61 -1.98 14.17
CA THR A 414 -9.07 -1.59 15.48
C THR A 414 -10.14 -1.65 16.57
N LEU A 415 -11.35 -1.14 16.30
CA LEU A 415 -12.50 -1.28 17.19
C LEU A 415 -12.77 -2.75 17.53
N THR A 416 -12.77 -3.61 16.52
CA THR A 416 -13.03 -5.05 16.68
C THR A 416 -12.00 -5.71 17.60
N VAL A 417 -10.71 -5.53 17.32
CA VAL A 417 -9.63 -6.19 18.08
C VAL A 417 -9.40 -5.60 19.48
N LEU A 418 -9.93 -4.41 19.77
CA LEU A 418 -9.82 -3.79 21.09
C LEU A 418 -11.08 -3.92 21.93
N LEU A 419 -12.28 -3.93 21.35
CA LEU A 419 -13.52 -3.93 22.10
C LEU A 419 -14.16 -5.32 22.24
N LYS A 420 -14.04 -6.18 21.22
CA LYS A 420 -14.75 -7.47 21.17
C LYS A 420 -13.93 -8.65 21.67
N VAL A 421 -12.60 -8.52 21.73
CA VAL A 421 -11.71 -9.64 22.05
C VAL A 421 -10.56 -9.25 22.97
N ASP A 422 -10.04 -10.23 23.70
CA ASP A 422 -8.77 -10.17 24.41
C ASP A 422 -7.76 -11.02 23.66
N TRP A 423 -6.55 -10.51 23.54
CA TRP A 423 -5.43 -11.21 22.90
C TRP A 423 -4.11 -10.60 23.32
N ARG A 424 -3.03 -11.33 23.15
CA ARG A 424 -1.67 -10.85 23.38
C ARG A 424 -0.77 -11.37 22.27
N LEU A 425 0.28 -10.61 21.95
CA LEU A 425 1.37 -11.13 21.15
C LEU A 425 2.21 -12.09 21.98
N LYS A 426 2.65 -13.20 21.38
CA LYS A 426 3.61 -14.11 22.01
C LYS A 426 4.95 -13.42 22.23
N ASP A 427 5.37 -12.60 21.28
CA ASP A 427 6.48 -11.66 21.42
C ASP A 427 5.90 -10.24 21.53
N PRO A 428 6.00 -9.58 22.69
CA PRO A 428 5.42 -8.25 22.90
C PRO A 428 6.15 -7.13 22.14
N LYS A 429 7.30 -7.41 21.52
CA LYS A 429 8.07 -6.48 20.69
C LYS A 429 8.53 -7.15 19.42
N PRO A 430 7.64 -7.37 18.46
CA PRO A 430 8.01 -8.02 17.21
C PRO A 430 9.07 -7.17 16.48
N GLU A 431 10.16 -7.81 16.09
CA GLU A 431 11.15 -7.16 15.23
C GLU A 431 10.64 -7.08 13.80
N TRP A 432 10.74 -5.90 13.20
CA TRP A 432 10.35 -5.67 11.83
C TRP A 432 11.49 -6.01 10.87
N GLU A 433 11.18 -6.80 9.83
CA GLU A 433 12.15 -7.14 8.79
C GLU A 433 12.39 -5.94 7.87
N ARG A 434 13.57 -5.35 7.99
CA ARG A 434 14.00 -4.22 7.17
C ARG A 434 15.19 -4.57 6.25
N HIS A 435 15.62 -5.82 6.27
CA HIS A 435 16.75 -6.27 5.49
C HIS A 435 16.30 -6.93 4.17
N LYS A 436 15.39 -7.89 4.25
CA LYS A 436 14.90 -8.60 3.06
C LYS A 436 13.95 -7.72 2.28
N PHE A 437 14.19 -7.63 0.97
CA PHE A 437 13.29 -6.92 0.09
C PHE A 437 11.91 -7.58 0.07
N ASN A 438 10.90 -6.78 0.35
CA ASN A 438 9.51 -7.11 0.14
C ASN A 438 8.84 -5.87 -0.49
N LEU A 439 8.01 -6.05 -1.49
CA LEU A 439 7.25 -4.96 -2.11
C LEU A 439 6.26 -4.32 -1.14
N ASN A 440 5.90 -5.05 -0.09
CA ASN A 440 5.01 -4.64 0.97
C ASN A 440 5.78 -4.03 2.15
N VAL A 441 5.03 -3.65 3.17
CA VAL A 441 5.51 -3.25 4.50
C VAL A 441 6.64 -4.16 4.96
N ALA A 442 7.58 -3.57 5.69
CA ALA A 442 8.47 -4.34 6.54
C ALA A 442 7.61 -5.34 7.35
N ALA A 443 7.66 -6.60 6.94
CA ALA A 443 6.98 -7.65 7.68
C ALA A 443 7.75 -7.92 8.98
N PRO A 444 7.13 -8.40 10.06
CA PRO A 444 7.86 -8.90 11.22
C PRO A 444 8.88 -9.96 10.77
N LYS A 445 10.07 -9.99 11.38
CA LYS A 445 11.09 -11.01 11.11
C LYS A 445 10.58 -12.42 11.36
N GLY A 446 9.71 -12.56 12.38
CA GLY A 446 8.89 -13.73 12.61
C GLY A 446 7.45 -13.48 12.21
N SER A 447 6.61 -14.49 12.33
CA SER A 447 5.17 -14.31 12.26
C SER A 447 4.69 -13.61 13.54
N ILE A 448 3.70 -12.73 13.43
CA ILE A 448 3.05 -12.14 14.60
C ILE A 448 2.15 -13.21 15.23
N ALA A 449 2.71 -13.97 16.19
CA ALA A 449 1.98 -15.01 16.89
C ALA A 449 1.08 -14.39 17.97
N VAL A 450 -0.17 -14.84 18.01
CA VAL A 450 -1.16 -14.48 19.02
C VAL A 450 -1.30 -15.63 20.02
N VAL A 451 -1.50 -15.28 21.28
CA VAL A 451 -1.81 -16.20 22.36
C VAL A 451 -2.97 -15.68 23.21
N GLY A 452 -3.75 -16.60 23.78
CA GLY A 452 -4.84 -16.27 24.69
C GLY A 452 -5.97 -15.48 24.02
N PHE A 453 -6.22 -15.75 22.74
CA PHE A 453 -7.31 -15.09 22.03
C PHE A 453 -8.67 -15.61 22.52
N ARG A 454 -9.53 -14.70 22.96
CA ARG A 454 -10.88 -15.02 23.46
C ARG A 454 -11.82 -13.84 23.28
N ARG A 455 -13.10 -14.10 23.20
CA ARG A 455 -14.13 -13.06 23.30
C ARG A 455 -14.10 -12.39 24.69
N ARG A 456 -14.41 -11.13 24.72
CA ARG A 456 -14.68 -10.35 25.96
C ARG A 456 -16.06 -10.63 26.47
#